data_c112a75d5dcf0337dff4ba27e61795c8
#
_entry.id   c112a75d5dcf0337dff4ba27e61795c8
#
_cell.length_a   1.000
_cell.length_b   1.000
_cell.length_c   1.000
_cell.angle_alpha   90.00
_cell.angle_beta   90.00
_cell.angle_gamma   90.00
#
_symmetry.space_group_name_H-M   'P 1'
#
loop_
_entity.id
_entity.type
_entity.pdbx_description
1 polymer ?
#
loop_
_entity_poly.entity_id
_entity_poly.type
_entity_poly.pdbx_seq_one_letter_code
_entity_poly.pdbx_strand_id
1 'polypeptide(L)'
;MFNYVKPWIEVVRVKFFLAGIPSTVLGACIAYHYFKVFNIYVFLLTLLGVSLAMAGCYTFNEYFDWRSGVDLVIDEDDVTPFNAGSRILPLGLLDPRSVLRAGFIFYMAAITIGLYLAVVCGFPVLVLMLLGIFTGALYCMPPFKWAYRGFGEFLIGLSYGPLITLGSFYVQTLSIDFRNVVPPSLIPGFLITLVIWINEFPDFEADRKAGKLTLVARLGRDRAKHLYYTLVCLTYLTTVLSIIYGVTPLAGLIALATLPLAVRNCIVLSRRYMDSKGLIPAMSGTIKLFVSATILLSIGYVVGW
;
A
#
# COMPACT_ATOMS: atom_id res chain seq x y z
N MET A 1 11.89 -15.64 25.78
CA MET A 1 12.33 -15.07 24.49
C MET A 1 11.18 -14.90 23.48
N PHE A 2 10.30 -15.88 23.29
CA PHE A 2 9.14 -15.77 22.38
C PHE A 2 8.13 -14.65 22.72
N ASN A 3 7.96 -14.29 24.00
CA ASN A 3 7.04 -13.22 24.40
C ASN A 3 7.44 -11.81 23.94
N TYR A 4 8.68 -11.57 23.55
CA TYR A 4 9.17 -10.26 23.08
C TYR A 4 9.11 -10.10 21.57
N VAL A 5 9.19 -11.18 20.80
CA VAL A 5 9.23 -11.13 19.32
C VAL A 5 7.85 -10.87 18.73
N LYS A 6 6.80 -11.48 19.28
CA LYS A 6 5.43 -11.34 18.78
C LYS A 6 4.94 -9.89 18.72
N PRO A 7 5.10 -9.06 19.78
CA PRO A 7 4.74 -7.64 19.73
C PRO A 7 5.44 -6.87 18.58
N TRP A 8 6.71 -7.15 18.31
CA TRP A 8 7.44 -6.52 17.22
C TRP A 8 6.93 -6.92 15.84
N ILE A 9 6.58 -8.20 15.64
CA ILE A 9 5.99 -8.67 14.38
C ILE A 9 4.66 -7.94 14.11
N GLU A 10 3.85 -7.71 15.14
CA GLU A 10 2.58 -7.00 15.01
C GLU A 10 2.80 -5.50 14.74
N VAL A 11 3.69 -4.82 15.45
CA VAL A 11 4.02 -3.39 15.25
C VAL A 11 4.57 -3.13 13.85
N VAL A 12 5.50 -3.97 13.38
CA VAL A 12 6.07 -3.91 12.02
C VAL A 12 5.04 -4.31 10.96
N ARG A 13 3.94 -4.94 11.38
CA ARG A 13 2.85 -5.37 10.49
C ARG A 13 3.34 -6.24 9.34
N VAL A 14 4.17 -7.24 9.63
CA VAL A 14 4.77 -8.13 8.61
C VAL A 14 3.74 -8.70 7.64
N LYS A 15 2.51 -8.99 8.10
CA LYS A 15 1.39 -9.44 7.27
C LYS A 15 1.00 -8.46 6.14
N PHE A 16 1.31 -7.17 6.31
CA PHE A 16 1.03 -6.13 5.31
C PHE A 16 2.22 -5.85 4.36
N PHE A 17 3.37 -6.53 4.50
CA PHE A 17 4.47 -6.42 3.52
C PHE A 17 4.06 -6.90 2.13
N LEU A 18 3.01 -7.72 2.06
CA LEU A 18 2.35 -8.05 0.78
C LEU A 18 1.87 -6.81 0.00
N ALA A 19 1.81 -5.62 0.60
CA ALA A 19 1.41 -4.42 -0.10
C ALA A 19 2.49 -3.90 -1.09
N GLY A 20 3.78 -4.01 -0.77
CA GLY A 20 4.86 -3.53 -1.64
C GLY A 20 5.38 -4.56 -2.63
N ILE A 21 5.31 -5.85 -2.27
CA ILE A 21 5.85 -6.94 -3.08
C ILE A 21 5.21 -7.01 -4.49
N PRO A 22 3.86 -7.03 -4.65
CA PRO A 22 3.25 -7.16 -5.96
C PRO A 22 3.63 -6.04 -6.94
N SER A 23 3.71 -4.80 -6.47
CA SER A 23 4.10 -3.65 -7.31
C SER A 23 5.58 -3.70 -7.71
N THR A 24 6.45 -4.17 -6.80
CA THR A 24 7.87 -4.40 -7.13
C THR A 24 8.01 -5.49 -8.18
N VAL A 25 7.26 -6.58 -8.06
CA VAL A 25 7.22 -7.67 -9.05
C VAL A 25 6.70 -7.16 -10.38
N LEU A 26 5.60 -6.40 -10.39
CA LEU A 26 5.03 -5.83 -11.61
C LEU A 26 6.06 -4.98 -12.38
N GLY A 27 6.78 -4.09 -11.70
CA GLY A 27 7.81 -3.25 -12.34
C GLY A 27 8.90 -4.08 -13.00
N ALA A 28 9.39 -5.13 -12.34
CA ALA A 28 10.37 -6.05 -12.90
C ALA A 28 9.82 -6.86 -14.08
N CYS A 29 8.54 -7.29 -14.04
CA CYS A 29 7.89 -7.99 -15.12
C CYS A 29 7.69 -7.10 -16.35
N ILE A 30 7.35 -5.81 -16.16
CA ILE A 30 7.27 -4.82 -17.23
C ILE A 30 8.67 -4.64 -17.89
N ALA A 31 9.73 -4.52 -17.07
CA ALA A 31 11.10 -4.43 -17.55
C ALA A 31 11.49 -5.65 -18.39
N TYR A 32 11.18 -6.85 -17.90
CA TYR A 32 11.42 -8.08 -18.64
C TYR A 32 10.64 -8.15 -19.95
N HIS A 33 9.37 -7.71 -19.94
CA HIS A 33 8.54 -7.74 -21.16
C HIS A 33 9.14 -6.88 -22.27
N TYR A 34 9.45 -5.62 -21.98
CA TYR A 34 9.88 -4.68 -23.02
C TYR A 34 11.38 -4.75 -23.34
N PHE A 35 12.23 -5.03 -22.36
CA PHE A 35 13.68 -4.94 -22.50
C PHE A 35 14.39 -6.31 -22.41
N LYS A 36 13.69 -7.37 -22.05
CA LYS A 36 14.21 -8.72 -21.82
C LYS A 36 15.35 -8.75 -20.78
N VAL A 37 15.35 -7.82 -19.83
CA VAL A 37 16.34 -7.69 -18.75
C VAL A 37 15.72 -8.07 -17.42
N PHE A 38 16.47 -8.84 -16.63
CA PHE A 38 16.17 -9.11 -15.24
C PHE A 38 17.46 -9.35 -14.46
N ASN A 39 17.74 -8.44 -13.53
CA ASN A 39 18.86 -8.56 -12.60
C ASN A 39 18.34 -8.87 -11.20
N ILE A 40 18.51 -10.10 -10.75
CA ILE A 40 18.04 -10.58 -9.46
C ILE A 40 18.62 -9.79 -8.27
N TYR A 41 19.87 -9.33 -8.38
CA TYR A 41 20.54 -8.61 -7.30
C TYR A 41 19.88 -7.26 -7.03
N VAL A 42 19.70 -6.42 -8.05
CA VAL A 42 19.03 -5.12 -7.89
C VAL A 42 17.56 -5.30 -7.55
N PHE A 43 16.90 -6.37 -8.04
CA PHE A 43 15.54 -6.71 -7.66
C PHE A 43 15.41 -6.99 -6.16
N LEU A 44 16.26 -7.87 -5.62
CA LEU A 44 16.23 -8.22 -4.19
C LEU A 44 16.58 -7.02 -3.30
N LEU A 45 17.54 -6.19 -3.70
CA LEU A 45 17.85 -4.95 -2.97
C LEU A 45 16.68 -3.97 -2.99
N THR A 46 16.00 -3.80 -4.14
CA THR A 46 14.81 -2.96 -4.23
C THR A 46 13.69 -3.49 -3.33
N LEU A 47 13.43 -4.79 -3.37
CA LEU A 47 12.43 -5.45 -2.54
C LEU A 47 12.74 -5.27 -1.04
N LEU A 48 14.00 -5.43 -0.64
CA LEU A 48 14.45 -5.22 0.73
C LEU A 48 14.31 -3.75 1.14
N GLY A 49 14.74 -2.80 0.30
CA GLY A 49 14.62 -1.36 0.55
C GLY A 49 13.17 -0.92 0.72
N VAL A 50 12.28 -1.36 -0.16
CA VAL A 50 10.82 -1.11 -0.07
C VAL A 50 10.26 -1.72 1.22
N SER A 51 10.61 -2.96 1.56
CA SER A 51 10.12 -3.63 2.77
C SER A 51 10.57 -2.92 4.05
N LEU A 52 11.82 -2.44 4.09
CA LEU A 52 12.34 -1.66 5.22
C LEU A 52 11.66 -0.29 5.33
N ALA A 53 11.42 0.40 4.22
CA ALA A 53 10.66 1.66 4.21
C ALA A 53 9.23 1.46 4.72
N MET A 54 8.57 0.35 4.35
CA MET A 54 7.25 -0.01 4.86
C MET A 54 7.28 -0.30 6.37
N ALA A 55 8.26 -1.06 6.86
CA ALA A 55 8.46 -1.32 8.28
C ALA A 55 8.61 0.00 9.07
N GLY A 56 9.40 0.94 8.54
CA GLY A 56 9.54 2.28 9.09
C GLY A 56 8.23 3.07 9.10
N CYS A 57 7.48 3.03 8.01
CA CYS A 57 6.17 3.68 7.91
C CYS A 57 5.19 3.12 8.94
N TYR A 58 5.08 1.81 9.08
CA TYR A 58 4.16 1.17 10.04
C TYR A 58 4.55 1.45 11.49
N THR A 59 5.84 1.42 11.84
CA THR A 59 6.30 1.76 13.19
C THR A 59 6.07 3.24 13.53
N PHE A 60 6.25 4.15 12.56
CA PHE A 60 5.89 5.56 12.76
C PHE A 60 4.39 5.74 12.92
N ASN A 61 3.58 5.05 12.10
CA ASN A 61 2.13 5.08 12.23
C ASN A 61 1.67 4.64 13.62
N GLU A 62 2.16 3.50 14.13
CA GLU A 62 1.87 3.01 15.48
C GLU A 62 2.21 4.05 16.55
N TYR A 63 3.41 4.67 16.49
CA TYR A 63 3.82 5.67 17.47
C TYR A 63 2.98 6.94 17.41
N PHE A 64 2.76 7.50 16.21
CA PHE A 64 2.07 8.78 16.06
C PHE A 64 0.56 8.66 16.25
N ASP A 65 -0.06 7.56 15.89
CA ASP A 65 -1.49 7.30 16.15
C ASP A 65 -1.74 7.05 17.63
N TRP A 66 -0.86 6.28 18.31
CA TRP A 66 -0.89 6.17 19.77
C TRP A 66 -0.71 7.53 20.46
N ARG A 67 0.28 8.32 20.04
CA ARG A 67 0.57 9.65 20.62
C ARG A 67 -0.56 10.65 20.39
N SER A 68 -1.29 10.55 19.29
CA SER A 68 -2.45 11.39 18.99
C SER A 68 -3.70 10.96 19.76
N GLY A 69 -3.69 9.76 20.33
CA GLY A 69 -4.81 9.18 21.06
C GLY A 69 -5.84 8.46 20.19
N VAL A 70 -5.65 8.42 18.87
CA VAL A 70 -6.61 7.78 17.95
C VAL A 70 -6.82 6.30 18.27
N ASP A 71 -5.74 5.58 18.56
CA ASP A 71 -5.79 4.16 18.92
C ASP A 71 -6.37 3.89 20.32
N LEU A 72 -6.57 4.95 21.14
CA LEU A 72 -7.10 4.85 22.49
C LEU A 72 -8.61 5.08 22.56
N VAL A 73 -9.20 5.74 21.55
CA VAL A 73 -10.62 6.14 21.54
C VAL A 73 -11.51 5.26 20.69
N ILE A 74 -10.94 4.22 20.06
CA ILE A 74 -11.72 3.27 19.26
C ILE A 74 -12.56 2.36 20.17
N ASP A 75 -13.83 2.15 19.78
CA ASP A 75 -14.70 1.21 20.46
C ASP A 75 -14.26 -0.23 20.18
N GLU A 76 -14.29 -1.10 21.19
CA GLU A 76 -13.91 -2.50 21.04
C GLU A 76 -14.80 -3.26 20.04
N ASP A 77 -16.03 -2.80 19.84
CA ASP A 77 -16.93 -3.35 18.82
C ASP A 77 -16.52 -3.00 17.40
N ASP A 78 -15.78 -1.91 17.22
CA ASP A 78 -15.23 -1.49 15.92
C ASP A 78 -13.83 -2.04 15.63
N VAL A 79 -13.19 -2.71 16.60
CA VAL A 79 -11.88 -3.34 16.38
C VAL A 79 -12.01 -4.59 15.51
N THR A 80 -11.21 -4.64 14.44
CA THR A 80 -11.10 -5.80 13.53
C THR A 80 -9.63 -6.18 13.32
N PRO A 81 -9.31 -7.32 12.69
CA PRO A 81 -7.94 -7.71 12.38
C PRO A 81 -7.20 -6.78 11.40
N PHE A 82 -7.87 -5.77 10.82
CA PHE A 82 -7.37 -4.95 9.71
C PHE A 82 -7.30 -3.45 10.03
N ASN A 83 -7.90 -2.98 11.14
CA ASN A 83 -7.91 -1.60 11.58
C ASN A 83 -7.36 -1.44 13.00
N ALA A 84 -7.50 -0.26 13.62
CA ALA A 84 -7.13 0.03 15.03
C ALA A 84 -5.66 -0.22 15.40
N GLY A 85 -4.75 -0.12 14.46
CA GLY A 85 -3.33 -0.36 14.74
C GLY A 85 -3.01 -1.81 15.11
N SER A 86 -1.86 -2.01 15.77
CA SER A 86 -1.47 -3.31 16.33
C SER A 86 -2.01 -3.53 17.75
N ARG A 87 -2.51 -2.48 18.39
CA ARG A 87 -2.89 -2.41 19.82
C ARG A 87 -1.73 -2.63 20.80
N ILE A 88 -0.50 -2.79 20.33
CA ILE A 88 0.67 -3.10 21.17
C ILE A 88 1.02 -1.93 22.10
N LEU A 89 0.99 -0.69 21.59
CA LEU A 89 1.27 0.50 22.40
C LEU A 89 0.12 0.84 23.38
N PRO A 90 -1.16 0.82 22.99
CA PRO A 90 -2.27 0.95 23.92
C PRO A 90 -2.26 -0.07 25.08
N LEU A 91 -1.83 -1.31 24.81
CA LEU A 91 -1.72 -2.38 25.81
C LEU A 91 -0.43 -2.32 26.65
N GLY A 92 0.49 -1.36 26.38
CA GLY A 92 1.75 -1.21 27.13
C GLY A 92 2.74 -2.35 26.92
N LEU A 93 2.61 -3.13 25.83
CA LEU A 93 3.46 -4.32 25.57
C LEU A 93 4.84 -3.95 25.06
N LEU A 94 5.04 -2.76 24.49
CA LEU A 94 6.33 -2.21 24.09
C LEU A 94 6.45 -0.75 24.56
N ASP A 95 7.69 -0.32 24.83
CA ASP A 95 7.98 1.09 25.11
C ASP A 95 7.84 1.94 23.83
N PRO A 96 7.04 3.04 23.86
CA PRO A 96 6.82 3.88 22.70
C PRO A 96 8.09 4.47 22.08
N ARG A 97 9.09 4.82 22.93
CA ARG A 97 10.38 5.34 22.44
C ARG A 97 11.15 4.28 21.66
N SER A 98 11.04 3.02 22.05
CA SER A 98 11.66 1.90 21.34
C SER A 98 11.01 1.68 19.98
N VAL A 99 9.68 1.81 19.88
CA VAL A 99 8.95 1.74 18.59
C VAL A 99 9.36 2.89 17.67
N LEU A 100 9.44 4.12 18.19
CA LEU A 100 9.89 5.27 17.41
C LEU A 100 11.33 5.10 16.91
N ARG A 101 12.25 4.62 17.77
CA ARG A 101 13.65 4.35 17.38
C ARG A 101 13.74 3.28 16.28
N ALA A 102 12.93 2.22 16.38
CA ALA A 102 12.87 1.19 15.36
C ALA A 102 12.43 1.76 14.01
N GLY A 103 11.45 2.67 13.98
CA GLY A 103 11.04 3.38 12.77
C GLY A 103 12.20 4.13 12.10
N PHE A 104 12.99 4.88 12.88
CA PHE A 104 14.19 5.54 12.36
C PHE A 104 15.24 4.55 11.84
N ILE A 105 15.48 3.43 12.55
CA ILE A 105 16.44 2.40 12.12
C ILE A 105 16.00 1.80 10.78
N PHE A 106 14.71 1.46 10.62
CA PHE A 106 14.20 0.92 9.38
C PHE A 106 14.32 1.91 8.22
N TYR A 107 13.97 3.19 8.43
CA TYR A 107 14.14 4.21 7.39
C TYR A 107 15.61 4.45 7.05
N MET A 108 16.51 4.50 8.03
CA MET A 108 17.94 4.65 7.76
C MET A 108 18.49 3.48 6.94
N ALA A 109 18.08 2.25 7.26
CA ALA A 109 18.47 1.08 6.47
C ALA A 109 17.90 1.15 5.05
N ALA A 110 16.64 1.55 4.87
CA ALA A 110 16.04 1.76 3.55
C ALA A 110 16.77 2.85 2.75
N ILE A 111 17.11 3.97 3.39
CA ILE A 111 17.88 5.07 2.78
C ILE A 111 19.26 4.58 2.35
N THR A 112 19.95 3.81 3.16
CA THR A 112 21.28 3.25 2.83
C THR A 112 21.21 2.40 1.55
N ILE A 113 20.20 1.52 1.45
CA ILE A 113 19.98 0.70 0.24
C ILE A 113 19.63 1.62 -0.95
N GLY A 114 18.74 2.59 -0.74
CA GLY A 114 18.35 3.53 -1.80
C GLY A 114 19.53 4.37 -2.33
N LEU A 115 20.40 4.85 -1.43
CA LEU A 115 21.63 5.57 -1.82
C LEU A 115 22.59 4.66 -2.60
N TYR A 116 22.76 3.42 -2.14
CA TYR A 116 23.56 2.45 -2.88
C TYR A 116 23.01 2.20 -4.28
N LEU A 117 21.69 1.98 -4.41
CA LEU A 117 21.03 1.81 -5.70
C LEU A 117 21.12 3.10 -6.55
N ALA A 118 21.09 4.29 -5.95
CA ALA A 118 21.27 5.55 -6.66
C ALA A 118 22.70 5.69 -7.22
N VAL A 119 23.72 5.20 -6.52
CA VAL A 119 25.09 5.18 -7.02
C VAL A 119 25.23 4.17 -8.18
N VAL A 120 24.61 3.01 -8.08
CA VAL A 120 24.74 1.94 -9.10
C VAL A 120 23.83 2.17 -10.31
N CYS A 121 22.59 2.64 -10.08
CA CYS A 121 21.55 2.75 -11.13
C CYS A 121 21.32 4.22 -11.57
N GLY A 122 21.83 5.20 -10.85
CA GLY A 122 21.76 6.60 -11.24
C GLY A 122 20.76 7.45 -10.44
N PHE A 123 20.82 8.76 -10.70
CA PHE A 123 20.09 9.82 -9.98
C PHE A 123 18.55 9.63 -9.87
N PRO A 124 17.82 9.07 -10.85
CA PRO A 124 16.38 8.86 -10.71
C PRO A 124 15.97 8.03 -9.49
N VAL A 125 16.81 7.07 -9.06
CA VAL A 125 16.55 6.30 -7.82
C VAL A 125 16.53 7.22 -6.60
N LEU A 126 17.42 8.20 -6.53
CA LEU A 126 17.43 9.18 -5.44
C LEU A 126 16.13 9.98 -5.39
N VAL A 127 15.63 10.43 -6.54
CA VAL A 127 14.36 11.16 -6.63
C VAL A 127 13.20 10.29 -6.15
N LEU A 128 13.10 9.05 -6.64
CA LEU A 128 12.04 8.13 -6.26
C LEU A 128 12.10 7.78 -4.76
N MET A 129 13.30 7.59 -4.21
CA MET A 129 13.52 7.36 -2.78
C MET A 129 13.04 8.56 -1.95
N LEU A 130 13.41 9.79 -2.33
CA LEU A 130 13.00 11.01 -1.62
C LEU A 130 11.47 11.18 -1.66
N LEU A 131 10.83 10.90 -2.80
CA LEU A 131 9.37 10.90 -2.92
C LEU A 131 8.73 9.83 -2.02
N GLY A 132 9.30 8.63 -1.98
CA GLY A 132 8.83 7.54 -1.11
C GLY A 132 8.95 7.90 0.38
N ILE A 133 10.05 8.54 0.80
CA ILE A 133 10.21 9.04 2.18
C ILE A 133 9.20 10.14 2.48
N PHE A 134 9.03 11.09 1.56
CA PHE A 134 8.09 12.20 1.72
C PHE A 134 6.64 11.71 1.88
N THR A 135 6.24 10.72 1.10
CA THR A 135 4.88 10.16 1.19
C THR A 135 4.72 9.22 2.38
N GLY A 136 5.70 8.35 2.65
CA GLY A 136 5.64 7.32 3.67
C GLY A 136 5.97 7.81 5.09
N ALA A 137 7.14 8.43 5.31
CA ALA A 137 7.53 8.87 6.66
C ALA A 137 6.62 9.99 7.17
N LEU A 138 6.21 10.92 6.29
CA LEU A 138 5.35 12.04 6.65
C LEU A 138 3.86 11.70 6.62
N TYR A 139 3.51 10.43 6.40
CA TYR A 139 2.12 9.96 6.42
C TYR A 139 1.42 10.27 7.74
N CYS A 140 2.03 9.92 8.87
CA CYS A 140 1.52 10.24 10.21
C CYS A 140 2.40 11.23 10.98
N MET A 141 3.64 11.49 10.53
CA MET A 141 4.60 12.33 11.22
C MET A 141 4.37 13.82 10.96
N PRO A 142 4.48 14.69 12.00
CA PRO A 142 4.52 16.14 11.81
C PRO A 142 5.70 16.57 10.90
N PRO A 143 5.59 17.69 10.18
CA PRO A 143 4.49 18.65 10.20
C PRO A 143 3.32 18.30 9.27
N PHE A 144 3.49 17.33 8.36
CA PHE A 144 2.52 17.10 7.28
C PHE A 144 1.33 16.27 7.74
N LYS A 145 1.54 15.10 8.36
CA LYS A 145 0.47 14.21 8.81
C LYS A 145 -0.58 13.96 7.71
N TRP A 146 -0.16 13.46 6.55
CA TRP A 146 -1.01 13.33 5.37
C TRP A 146 -2.30 12.55 5.63
N ALA A 147 -2.23 11.48 6.45
CA ALA A 147 -3.38 10.67 6.86
C ALA A 147 -4.44 11.51 7.60
N TYR A 148 -4.01 12.52 8.36
CA TYR A 148 -4.91 13.39 9.13
C TYR A 148 -5.54 14.50 8.29
N ARG A 149 -5.13 14.66 7.03
CA ARG A 149 -5.54 15.77 6.16
C ARG A 149 -6.34 15.32 4.94
N GLY A 150 -6.65 14.02 4.81
CA GLY A 150 -7.38 13.47 3.67
C GLY A 150 -6.55 13.37 2.39
N PHE A 151 -5.21 13.35 2.51
CA PHE A 151 -4.29 13.08 1.41
C PHE A 151 -3.67 11.68 1.50
N GLY A 152 -3.88 10.99 2.63
CA GLY A 152 -3.25 9.71 2.93
C GLY A 152 -3.55 8.65 1.88
N GLU A 153 -4.80 8.50 1.52
CA GLU A 153 -5.30 7.48 0.61
C GLU A 153 -4.73 7.67 -0.81
N PHE A 154 -4.70 8.92 -1.28
CA PHE A 154 -4.09 9.26 -2.57
C PHE A 154 -2.59 8.97 -2.58
N LEU A 155 -1.86 9.38 -1.52
CA LEU A 155 -0.42 9.18 -1.43
C LEU A 155 -0.04 7.71 -1.28
N ILE A 156 -0.85 6.90 -0.62
CA ILE A 156 -0.68 5.45 -0.58
C ILE A 156 -0.84 4.88 -1.99
N GLY A 157 -1.90 5.24 -2.71
CA GLY A 157 -2.11 4.81 -4.09
C GLY A 157 -0.94 5.17 -5.00
N LEU A 158 -0.45 6.41 -4.91
CA LEU A 158 0.71 6.90 -5.67
C LEU A 158 2.00 6.14 -5.32
N SER A 159 2.23 5.90 -4.02
CA SER A 159 3.47 5.26 -3.54
C SER A 159 3.53 3.79 -3.93
N TYR A 160 2.48 3.05 -3.59
CA TYR A 160 2.46 1.60 -3.83
C TYR A 160 2.14 1.20 -5.27
N GLY A 161 1.51 2.07 -6.04
CA GLY A 161 1.31 1.89 -7.47
C GLY A 161 2.49 2.47 -8.27
N PRO A 162 2.38 3.72 -8.76
CA PRO A 162 3.35 4.32 -9.68
C PRO A 162 4.79 4.37 -9.14
N LEU A 163 5.03 4.84 -7.90
CA LEU A 163 6.41 5.05 -7.44
C LEU A 163 7.19 3.74 -7.29
N ILE A 164 6.61 2.71 -6.64
CA ILE A 164 7.28 1.43 -6.47
C ILE A 164 7.44 0.71 -7.81
N THR A 165 6.40 0.70 -8.67
CA THR A 165 6.46 0.03 -9.96
C THR A 165 7.49 0.70 -10.88
N LEU A 166 7.50 2.03 -10.97
CA LEU A 166 8.48 2.78 -11.76
C LEU A 166 9.89 2.60 -11.22
N GLY A 167 10.07 2.62 -9.89
CA GLY A 167 11.36 2.38 -9.27
C GLY A 167 11.91 0.99 -9.58
N SER A 168 11.07 -0.05 -9.44
CA SER A 168 11.45 -1.41 -9.77
C SER A 168 11.76 -1.61 -11.25
N PHE A 169 10.99 -1.00 -12.15
CA PHE A 169 11.27 -0.98 -13.57
C PHE A 169 12.60 -0.27 -13.88
N TYR A 170 12.79 0.93 -13.31
CA TYR A 170 13.96 1.75 -13.58
C TYR A 170 15.27 1.06 -13.18
N VAL A 171 15.35 0.45 -12.00
CA VAL A 171 16.59 -0.22 -11.57
C VAL A 171 16.94 -1.43 -12.43
N GLN A 172 16.00 -2.00 -13.17
CA GLN A 172 16.23 -3.09 -14.11
C GLN A 172 16.72 -2.58 -15.47
N THR A 173 16.16 -1.47 -15.97
CA THR A 173 16.35 -1.01 -17.34
C THR A 173 17.28 0.18 -17.46
N LEU A 174 17.49 0.92 -16.39
CA LEU A 174 18.16 2.25 -16.34
C LEU A 174 17.50 3.27 -17.27
N SER A 175 16.23 3.04 -17.61
CA SER A 175 15.44 3.86 -18.52
C SER A 175 14.15 4.33 -17.84
N ILE A 176 13.69 5.53 -18.16
CA ILE A 176 12.40 6.06 -17.71
C ILE A 176 11.40 5.91 -18.86
N ASP A 177 10.37 5.12 -18.62
CA ASP A 177 9.29 4.88 -19.60
C ASP A 177 7.92 5.08 -18.92
N PHE A 178 7.50 6.34 -18.84
CA PHE A 178 6.20 6.68 -18.27
C PHE A 178 5.03 6.08 -19.05
N ARG A 179 5.16 5.98 -20.38
CA ARG A 179 4.08 5.48 -21.23
C ARG A 179 3.74 4.02 -20.93
N ASN A 180 4.75 3.18 -20.80
CA ASN A 180 4.56 1.74 -20.62
C ASN A 180 4.47 1.31 -19.15
N VAL A 181 4.87 2.16 -18.19
CA VAL A 181 4.89 1.83 -16.76
C VAL A 181 3.74 2.47 -15.99
N VAL A 182 3.40 3.73 -16.25
CA VAL A 182 2.40 4.44 -15.43
C VAL A 182 1.00 3.83 -15.56
N PRO A 183 0.43 3.59 -16.76
CA PRO A 183 -0.93 3.05 -16.85
C PRO A 183 -1.12 1.71 -16.11
N PRO A 184 -0.28 0.67 -16.30
CA PRO A 184 -0.42 -0.57 -15.55
C PRO A 184 -0.14 -0.41 -14.05
N SER A 185 0.68 0.55 -13.61
CA SER A 185 0.97 0.80 -12.20
C SER A 185 -0.20 1.47 -11.46
N LEU A 186 -1.11 2.13 -12.17
CA LEU A 186 -2.34 2.66 -11.56
C LEU A 186 -3.25 1.55 -11.03
N ILE A 187 -3.19 0.35 -11.61
CA ILE A 187 -4.00 -0.79 -11.18
C ILE A 187 -3.68 -1.17 -9.72
N PRO A 188 -2.43 -1.54 -9.34
CA PRO A 188 -2.10 -1.75 -7.94
C PRO A 188 -2.27 -0.48 -7.09
N GLY A 189 -2.10 0.72 -7.66
CA GLY A 189 -2.36 1.98 -6.97
C GLY A 189 -3.81 2.13 -6.52
N PHE A 190 -4.78 1.90 -7.39
CA PHE A 190 -6.20 1.93 -7.02
C PHE A 190 -6.56 0.81 -6.05
N LEU A 191 -6.02 -0.38 -6.25
CA LEU A 191 -6.33 -1.54 -5.41
C LEU A 191 -5.78 -1.39 -3.98
N ILE A 192 -4.58 -0.83 -3.80
CA ILE A 192 -4.06 -0.57 -2.45
C ILE A 192 -4.80 0.59 -1.77
N THR A 193 -5.24 1.59 -2.55
CA THR A 193 -6.13 2.63 -2.04
C THR A 193 -7.44 2.02 -1.53
N LEU A 194 -8.02 1.04 -2.22
CA LEU A 194 -9.20 0.31 -1.75
C LEU A 194 -8.93 -0.43 -0.42
N VAL A 195 -7.73 -0.96 -0.22
CA VAL A 195 -7.36 -1.66 1.04
C VAL A 195 -7.38 -0.70 2.22
N ILE A 196 -6.74 0.48 2.10
CA ILE A 196 -6.77 1.46 3.19
C ILE A 196 -8.18 2.02 3.38
N TRP A 197 -8.87 2.31 2.28
CA TRP A 197 -10.21 2.88 2.27
C TRP A 197 -11.22 2.04 3.03
N ILE A 198 -11.26 0.72 2.79
CA ILE A 198 -12.22 -0.16 3.49
C ILE A 198 -11.88 -0.33 4.97
N ASN A 199 -10.60 -0.21 5.34
CA ASN A 199 -10.14 -0.29 6.74
C ASN A 199 -10.49 0.98 7.54
N GLU A 200 -10.74 2.12 6.88
CA GLU A 200 -11.17 3.37 7.52
C GLU A 200 -12.67 3.38 7.89
N PHE A 201 -13.47 2.43 7.39
CA PHE A 201 -14.91 2.36 7.75
C PHE A 201 -15.12 2.04 9.23
N PRO A 202 -14.48 1.01 9.81
CA PRO A 202 -14.56 0.77 11.26
C PRO A 202 -13.95 1.92 12.08
N ASP A 203 -12.87 2.55 11.60
CA ASP A 203 -12.17 3.63 12.30
C ASP A 203 -12.92 4.97 12.27
N PHE A 204 -14.02 5.11 11.54
CA PHE A 204 -14.71 6.36 11.25
C PHE A 204 -14.99 7.22 12.48
N GLU A 205 -15.56 6.66 13.54
CA GLU A 205 -15.90 7.41 14.75
C GLU A 205 -14.65 7.79 15.56
N ALA A 206 -13.69 6.88 15.66
CA ALA A 206 -12.43 7.11 16.36
C ALA A 206 -11.59 8.18 15.65
N ASP A 207 -11.46 8.09 14.33
CA ASP A 207 -10.74 9.05 13.50
C ASP A 207 -11.31 10.47 13.65
N ARG A 208 -12.64 10.61 13.61
CA ARG A 208 -13.31 11.91 13.80
C ARG A 208 -13.11 12.47 15.20
N LYS A 209 -13.25 11.64 16.24
CA LYS A 209 -13.05 12.05 17.64
C LYS A 209 -11.61 12.52 17.88
N ALA A 210 -10.63 11.86 17.28
CA ALA A 210 -9.21 12.20 17.40
C ALA A 210 -8.73 13.29 16.41
N GLY A 211 -9.62 13.81 15.55
CA GLY A 211 -9.25 14.80 14.54
C GLY A 211 -8.42 14.27 13.39
N LYS A 212 -8.40 12.95 13.17
CA LYS A 212 -7.80 12.30 11.99
C LYS A 212 -8.83 12.31 10.86
N LEU A 213 -8.74 13.35 10.02
CA LEU A 213 -9.73 13.61 8.97
C LEU A 213 -9.34 12.90 7.67
N THR A 214 -9.37 11.54 7.68
CA THR A 214 -9.29 10.70 6.48
C THR A 214 -10.41 11.05 5.49
N LEU A 215 -10.31 10.62 4.24
CA LEU A 215 -11.38 10.89 3.27
C LEU A 215 -12.70 10.22 3.68
N VAL A 216 -12.66 9.02 4.25
CA VAL A 216 -13.86 8.36 4.80
C VAL A 216 -14.45 9.18 5.95
N ALA A 217 -13.60 9.66 6.88
CA ALA A 217 -14.05 10.50 7.99
C ALA A 217 -14.66 11.85 7.54
N ARG A 218 -14.19 12.41 6.40
CA ARG A 218 -14.69 13.65 5.82
C ARG A 218 -16.01 13.47 5.06
N LEU A 219 -16.08 12.43 4.24
CA LEU A 219 -17.22 12.18 3.34
C LEU A 219 -18.42 11.54 4.04
N GLY A 220 -18.14 10.79 5.12
CA GLY A 220 -19.07 9.89 5.76
C GLY A 220 -19.15 8.54 5.05
N ARG A 221 -19.45 7.49 5.83
CA ARG A 221 -19.46 6.09 5.35
C ARG A 221 -20.35 5.88 4.13
N ASP A 222 -21.50 6.57 4.07
CA ASP A 222 -22.46 6.41 2.95
C ASP A 222 -21.89 6.91 1.61
N ARG A 223 -21.27 8.08 1.57
CA ARG A 223 -20.63 8.59 0.34
C ARG A 223 -19.32 7.85 0.02
N ALA A 224 -18.57 7.50 1.04
CA ALA A 224 -17.30 6.80 0.89
C ALA A 224 -17.45 5.43 0.19
N LYS A 225 -18.56 4.69 0.42
CA LYS A 225 -18.79 3.43 -0.29
C LYS A 225 -18.90 3.60 -1.81
N HIS A 226 -19.46 4.72 -2.29
CA HIS A 226 -19.58 4.98 -3.73
C HIS A 226 -18.22 5.24 -4.38
N LEU A 227 -17.31 5.94 -3.67
CA LEU A 227 -15.93 6.11 -4.16
C LEU A 227 -15.15 4.79 -4.20
N TYR A 228 -15.41 3.87 -3.26
CA TYR A 228 -14.88 2.52 -3.35
C TYR A 228 -15.30 1.84 -4.66
N TYR A 229 -16.59 1.91 -5.03
CA TYR A 229 -17.09 1.35 -6.30
C TYR A 229 -16.45 2.03 -7.51
N THR A 230 -16.27 3.35 -7.47
CA THR A 230 -15.61 4.11 -8.54
C THR A 230 -14.16 3.63 -8.72
N LEU A 231 -13.40 3.44 -7.64
CA LEU A 231 -12.01 2.95 -7.72
C LEU A 231 -11.96 1.51 -8.25
N VAL A 232 -12.91 0.64 -7.90
CA VAL A 232 -13.04 -0.69 -8.49
C VAL A 232 -13.27 -0.58 -10.01
N CYS A 233 -14.20 0.24 -10.44
CA CYS A 233 -14.46 0.48 -11.87
C CYS A 233 -13.22 1.03 -12.58
N LEU A 234 -12.53 2.01 -12.00
CA LEU A 234 -11.29 2.58 -12.56
C LEU A 234 -10.19 1.53 -12.69
N THR A 235 -10.05 0.61 -11.74
CA THR A 235 -9.08 -0.49 -11.81
C THR A 235 -9.27 -1.33 -13.07
N TYR A 236 -10.49 -1.81 -13.32
CA TYR A 236 -10.78 -2.67 -14.46
C TYR A 236 -10.82 -1.90 -15.78
N LEU A 237 -11.33 -0.66 -15.75
CA LEU A 237 -11.29 0.23 -16.92
C LEU A 237 -9.85 0.50 -17.34
N THR A 238 -8.95 0.83 -16.40
CA THR A 238 -7.53 1.05 -16.68
C THR A 238 -6.88 -0.22 -17.23
N THR A 239 -7.22 -1.39 -16.68
CA THR A 239 -6.72 -2.68 -17.19
C THR A 239 -7.10 -2.86 -18.66
N VAL A 240 -8.38 -2.68 -19.02
CA VAL A 240 -8.87 -2.85 -20.39
C VAL A 240 -8.27 -1.79 -21.32
N LEU A 241 -8.26 -0.52 -20.91
CA LEU A 241 -7.72 0.56 -21.73
C LEU A 241 -6.22 0.38 -21.98
N SER A 242 -5.43 -0.01 -20.98
CA SER A 242 -4.00 -0.23 -21.16
C SER A 242 -3.70 -1.36 -22.17
N ILE A 243 -4.58 -2.36 -22.27
CA ILE A 243 -4.49 -3.43 -23.27
C ILE A 243 -4.88 -2.91 -24.65
N ILE A 244 -6.00 -2.19 -24.77
CA ILE A 244 -6.48 -1.61 -26.04
C ILE A 244 -5.43 -0.68 -26.65
N TYR A 245 -4.75 0.14 -25.83
CA TYR A 245 -3.68 1.03 -26.29
C TYR A 245 -2.31 0.35 -26.44
N GLY A 246 -2.24 -0.98 -26.31
CA GLY A 246 -1.01 -1.76 -26.51
C GLY A 246 0.09 -1.50 -25.45
N VAL A 247 -0.29 -0.95 -24.29
CA VAL A 247 0.61 -0.72 -23.15
C VAL A 247 0.74 -1.96 -22.28
N THR A 248 -0.30 -2.75 -22.18
CA THR A 248 -0.32 -4.04 -21.47
C THR A 248 -0.54 -5.15 -22.51
N PRO A 249 0.20 -6.26 -22.47
CA PRO A 249 0.00 -7.36 -23.39
C PRO A 249 -1.41 -7.97 -23.22
N LEU A 250 -1.94 -8.59 -24.28
CA LEU A 250 -3.27 -9.20 -24.27
C LEU A 250 -3.44 -10.22 -23.14
N ALA A 251 -2.37 -10.95 -22.78
CA ALA A 251 -2.36 -11.89 -21.68
C ALA A 251 -2.66 -11.22 -20.31
N GLY A 252 -2.52 -9.89 -20.19
CA GLY A 252 -2.92 -9.12 -19.02
C GLY A 252 -4.43 -9.18 -18.72
N LEU A 253 -5.27 -9.60 -19.70
CA LEU A 253 -6.70 -9.87 -19.48
C LEU A 253 -6.94 -10.89 -18.36
N ILE A 254 -5.97 -11.75 -18.05
CA ILE A 254 -6.07 -12.71 -16.94
C ILE A 254 -6.36 -12.01 -15.59
N ALA A 255 -5.97 -10.76 -15.42
CA ALA A 255 -6.30 -9.97 -14.22
C ALA A 255 -7.80 -9.76 -14.05
N LEU A 256 -8.60 -9.78 -15.14
CA LEU A 256 -10.06 -9.67 -15.07
C LEU A 256 -10.71 -10.89 -14.38
N ALA A 257 -10.00 -12.02 -14.23
CA ALA A 257 -10.48 -13.18 -13.46
C ALA A 257 -10.76 -12.82 -11.98
N THR A 258 -10.24 -11.67 -11.49
CA THR A 258 -10.51 -11.18 -10.14
C THR A 258 -11.83 -10.40 -10.01
N LEU A 259 -12.52 -10.09 -11.11
CA LEU A 259 -13.76 -9.33 -11.12
C LEU A 259 -14.87 -9.90 -10.20
N PRO A 260 -15.11 -11.24 -10.15
CA PRO A 260 -16.11 -11.79 -9.23
C PRO A 260 -15.80 -11.47 -7.77
N LEU A 261 -14.51 -11.47 -7.37
CA LEU A 261 -14.10 -11.12 -6.02
C LEU A 261 -14.34 -9.62 -5.73
N ALA A 262 -14.05 -8.75 -6.70
CA ALA A 262 -14.32 -7.30 -6.59
C ALA A 262 -15.82 -7.03 -6.43
N VAL A 263 -16.67 -7.65 -7.24
CA VAL A 263 -18.14 -7.53 -7.15
C VAL A 263 -18.63 -8.02 -5.78
N ARG A 264 -18.14 -9.18 -5.30
CA ARG A 264 -18.48 -9.69 -3.97
C ARG A 264 -18.14 -8.67 -2.88
N ASN A 265 -16.94 -8.07 -2.92
CA ASN A 265 -16.52 -7.07 -1.93
C ASN A 265 -17.43 -5.83 -1.97
N CYS A 266 -17.81 -5.35 -3.15
CA CYS A 266 -18.77 -4.26 -3.31
C CYS A 266 -20.15 -4.59 -2.71
N ILE A 267 -20.64 -5.82 -2.91
CA ILE A 267 -21.94 -6.27 -2.35
C ILE A 267 -21.86 -6.32 -0.81
N VAL A 268 -20.77 -6.86 -0.24
CA VAL A 268 -20.60 -6.90 1.22
C VAL A 268 -20.53 -5.48 1.77
N LEU A 269 -19.72 -4.60 1.17
CA LEU A 269 -19.61 -3.21 1.58
C LEU A 269 -20.98 -2.50 1.50
N SER A 270 -21.73 -2.68 0.41
CA SER A 270 -23.05 -2.08 0.24
C SER A 270 -24.02 -2.45 1.36
N ARG A 271 -23.96 -3.70 1.83
CA ARG A 271 -24.90 -4.23 2.85
C ARG A 271 -24.43 -4.00 4.28
N ARG A 272 -23.10 -3.84 4.50
CA ARG A 272 -22.47 -3.89 5.83
C ARG A 272 -21.62 -2.67 6.17
N TYR A 273 -21.69 -1.58 5.40
CA TYR A 273 -20.81 -0.40 5.58
C TYR A 273 -20.94 0.30 6.95
N MET A 274 -21.98 -0.01 7.72
CA MET A 274 -22.19 0.45 9.11
C MET A 274 -21.85 -0.61 10.15
N ASP A 275 -21.51 -1.83 9.75
CA ASP A 275 -21.24 -2.98 10.61
C ASP A 275 -19.77 -3.37 10.49
N SER A 276 -18.96 -2.92 11.44
CA SER A 276 -17.50 -3.09 11.40
C SER A 276 -17.08 -4.57 11.33
N LYS A 277 -17.72 -5.44 12.10
CA LYS A 277 -17.43 -6.89 12.07
C LYS A 277 -17.97 -7.56 10.79
N GLY A 278 -19.11 -7.10 10.31
CA GLY A 278 -19.68 -7.54 9.03
C GLY A 278 -18.85 -7.15 7.80
N LEU A 279 -17.95 -6.18 7.92
CA LEU A 279 -17.02 -5.78 6.85
C LEU A 279 -15.77 -6.67 6.74
N ILE A 280 -15.43 -7.47 7.76
CA ILE A 280 -14.21 -8.31 7.76
C ILE A 280 -14.05 -9.14 6.48
N PRO A 281 -15.11 -9.79 5.91
CA PRO A 281 -14.97 -10.52 4.66
C PRO A 281 -14.58 -9.65 3.45
N ALA A 282 -15.07 -8.41 3.39
CA ALA A 282 -14.72 -7.47 2.32
C ALA A 282 -13.32 -6.88 2.52
N MET A 283 -12.90 -6.59 3.76
CA MET A 283 -11.54 -6.13 4.09
C MET A 283 -10.51 -7.18 3.68
N SER A 284 -10.67 -8.44 4.11
CA SER A 284 -9.84 -9.55 3.67
C SER A 284 -9.91 -9.79 2.16
N GLY A 285 -11.12 -9.69 1.59
CA GLY A 285 -11.36 -9.82 0.16
C GLY A 285 -10.63 -8.76 -0.66
N THR A 286 -10.55 -7.51 -0.17
CA THR A 286 -9.86 -6.41 -0.86
C THR A 286 -8.34 -6.62 -0.87
N ILE A 287 -7.76 -7.12 0.22
CA ILE A 287 -6.33 -7.48 0.25
C ILE A 287 -6.04 -8.61 -0.76
N LYS A 288 -6.89 -9.66 -0.78
CA LYS A 288 -6.77 -10.75 -1.76
C LYS A 288 -6.91 -10.23 -3.18
N LEU A 289 -7.84 -9.31 -3.43
CA LEU A 289 -8.06 -8.68 -4.72
C LEU A 289 -6.81 -7.92 -5.19
N PHE A 290 -6.22 -7.10 -4.32
CA PHE A 290 -4.99 -6.37 -4.61
C PHE A 290 -3.85 -7.30 -5.00
N VAL A 291 -3.58 -8.31 -4.18
CA VAL A 291 -2.47 -9.25 -4.42
C VAL A 291 -2.72 -10.07 -5.69
N SER A 292 -3.90 -10.68 -5.83
CA SER A 292 -4.19 -11.57 -6.97
C SER A 292 -4.25 -10.81 -8.29
N ALA A 293 -4.90 -9.65 -8.35
CA ALA A 293 -4.99 -8.88 -9.59
C ALA A 293 -3.62 -8.38 -10.05
N THR A 294 -2.77 -7.88 -9.12
CA THR A 294 -1.44 -7.40 -9.46
C THR A 294 -0.51 -8.54 -9.89
N ILE A 295 -0.58 -9.69 -9.23
CA ILE A 295 0.22 -10.86 -9.61
C ILE A 295 -0.25 -11.43 -10.96
N LEU A 296 -1.55 -11.55 -11.20
CA LEU A 296 -2.06 -12.00 -12.51
C LEU A 296 -1.67 -11.03 -13.61
N LEU A 297 -1.74 -9.72 -13.37
CA LEU A 297 -1.24 -8.73 -14.32
C LEU A 297 0.26 -8.92 -14.61
N SER A 298 1.06 -9.17 -13.56
CA SER A 298 2.51 -9.43 -13.72
C SER A 298 2.78 -10.69 -14.54
N ILE A 299 2.01 -11.76 -14.30
CA ILE A 299 2.06 -12.99 -15.11
C ILE A 299 1.73 -12.67 -16.58
N GLY A 300 0.71 -11.83 -16.81
CA GLY A 300 0.35 -11.37 -18.15
C GLY A 300 1.52 -10.74 -18.90
N TYR A 301 2.37 -9.95 -18.22
CA TYR A 301 3.58 -9.38 -18.81
C TYR A 301 4.68 -10.41 -19.10
N VAL A 302 4.79 -11.47 -18.29
CA VAL A 302 5.81 -12.50 -18.49
C VAL A 302 5.44 -13.45 -19.64
N VAL A 303 4.16 -13.84 -19.74
CA VAL A 303 3.69 -14.82 -20.75
C VAL A 303 3.18 -14.17 -22.03
N GLY A 304 2.87 -12.88 -22.00
CA GLY A 304 2.40 -12.14 -23.16
C GLY A 304 3.55 -11.84 -24.13
N TRP A 305 3.37 -12.29 -25.37
CA TRP A 305 4.25 -12.01 -26.51
C TRP A 305 3.65 -10.89 -27.34
#